data_f4f8b6386f360cda90be6708b7f57419
#
_entry.id   f4f8b6386f360cda90be6708b7f57419
#
_cell.length_a   1.000
_cell.length_b   1.000
_cell.length_c   1.000
_cell.angle_alpha   90.00
_cell.angle_beta   90.00
_cell.angle_gamma   90.00
#
_symmetry.space_group_name_H-M   'P 1'
#
loop_
_entity.id
_entity.type
_entity.pdbx_description
1 polymer ?
#
loop_
_entity_poly.entity_id
_entity_poly.type
_entity_poly.pdbx_seq_one_letter_code
_entity_poly.pdbx_strand_id
1 'polypeptide(L)'
;VDAAVSNDLFYFEHVPMRLKGIGEAAQAPAGGPPGMRGRPVPELQIIAPDGSKVAAQNGAIGRYRSTFDVQLSQKGTYKLAVANNGLFASWKENGQPRRWMGTAESFAKDVPAKAEGLKVSQTSNRMEVFVTSGAPSTDALSPTGQGLELKPVTHPNDLFAGEAAEFVFLLDGKPVADVEISVIPGGNRYRDELGEIKAKTDKDGKVSITWPEAGMYWMEAELTTDKGVSKPATERRASYSATLEVLAP
;
A
#
# COMPACT_ATOMS: atom_id res chain seq x y z
N VAL A 1 -7.26 -5.03 -14.08
CA VAL A 1 -6.83 -4.91 -12.67
C VAL A 1 -8.05 -4.91 -11.79
N ASP A 2 -7.97 -5.62 -10.67
CA ASP A 2 -8.97 -5.64 -9.63
C ASP A 2 -8.43 -4.96 -8.36
N ALA A 3 -9.24 -4.10 -7.74
CA ALA A 3 -8.88 -3.40 -6.51
C ALA A 3 -10.00 -3.55 -5.47
N ALA A 4 -9.66 -4.15 -4.34
CA ALA A 4 -10.60 -4.44 -3.26
C ALA A 4 -9.97 -4.22 -1.88
N VAL A 5 -10.82 -4.04 -0.87
CA VAL A 5 -10.46 -4.18 0.53
C VAL A 5 -11.11 -5.46 1.01
N SER A 6 -10.32 -6.38 1.52
CA SER A 6 -10.80 -7.69 1.99
C SER A 6 -10.13 -8.06 3.31
N ASN A 7 -10.74 -8.96 4.05
CA ASN A 7 -10.14 -9.55 5.26
C ASN A 7 -9.21 -10.72 4.92
N ASP A 8 -9.46 -11.37 3.75
CA ASP A 8 -8.63 -12.45 3.23
C ASP A 8 -7.84 -11.98 2.01
N LEU A 9 -6.57 -12.36 1.93
CA LEU A 9 -5.70 -12.05 0.81
C LEU A 9 -6.20 -12.77 -0.47
N PHE A 10 -6.19 -12.04 -1.59
CA PHE A 10 -6.58 -12.51 -2.93
C PHE A 10 -8.06 -12.88 -3.10
N TYR A 11 -8.95 -12.50 -2.14
CA TYR A 11 -10.39 -12.72 -2.25
C TYR A 11 -11.16 -11.40 -2.24
N PHE A 12 -12.23 -11.34 -3.06
CA PHE A 12 -13.06 -10.13 -3.26
C PHE A 12 -14.39 -10.31 -2.54
N GLU A 13 -14.42 -10.17 -1.25
CA GLU A 13 -15.61 -10.50 -0.46
C GLU A 13 -16.08 -9.41 0.51
N HIS A 14 -15.36 -8.29 0.60
CA HIS A 14 -15.74 -7.25 1.56
C HIS A 14 -16.27 -5.99 0.85
N VAL A 15 -15.41 -5.10 0.38
CA VAL A 15 -15.81 -3.86 -0.31
C VAL A 15 -14.86 -3.50 -1.45
N PRO A 16 -15.34 -2.78 -2.49
CA PRO A 16 -14.46 -2.27 -3.52
C PRO A 16 -13.51 -1.22 -2.95
N MET A 17 -12.24 -1.25 -3.37
CA MET A 17 -11.33 -0.14 -3.13
C MET A 17 -11.71 1.00 -4.07
N ARG A 18 -12.21 2.10 -3.49
CA ARG A 18 -12.54 3.29 -4.28
C ARG A 18 -11.26 4.05 -4.59
N LEU A 19 -11.04 4.31 -5.89
CA LEU A 19 -9.89 5.03 -6.41
C LEU A 19 -10.37 6.20 -7.26
N LYS A 20 -9.71 7.34 -7.14
CA LYS A 20 -10.01 8.52 -7.94
C LYS A 20 -9.76 8.21 -9.43
N GLY A 21 -10.75 8.52 -10.27
CA GLY A 21 -10.69 8.25 -11.71
C GLY A 21 -11.15 6.84 -12.11
N ILE A 22 -11.60 6.01 -11.17
CA ILE A 22 -12.15 4.68 -11.46
C ILE A 22 -13.65 4.69 -11.20
N GLY A 23 -14.43 4.46 -12.27
CA GLY A 23 -15.88 4.58 -12.27
C GLY A 23 -16.37 6.02 -12.12
N GLU A 24 -17.66 6.26 -12.25
CA GLU A 24 -18.24 7.54 -11.85
C GLU A 24 -18.06 7.67 -10.34
N ALA A 25 -17.53 8.79 -9.90
CA ALA A 25 -17.39 9.11 -8.49
C ALA A 25 -18.77 9.21 -7.86
N ALA A 26 -19.36 8.08 -7.52
CA ALA A 26 -20.44 8.08 -6.55
C ALA A 26 -19.86 8.75 -5.32
N GLN A 27 -20.38 9.94 -4.99
CA GLN A 27 -20.09 10.64 -3.75
C GLN A 27 -20.06 9.60 -2.65
N ALA A 28 -19.04 9.64 -1.82
CA ALA A 28 -18.97 8.75 -0.65
C ALA A 28 -20.36 8.79 0.02
N PRO A 29 -21.01 7.64 0.25
CA PRO A 29 -22.35 7.65 0.81
C PRO A 29 -22.34 8.50 2.07
N ALA A 30 -23.24 9.46 2.16
CA ALA A 30 -23.36 10.40 3.29
C ALA A 30 -23.59 9.69 4.66
N GLY A 31 -23.63 8.36 4.68
CA GLY A 31 -23.94 7.47 5.79
C GLY A 31 -22.83 6.53 6.24
N GLY A 32 -21.55 6.76 5.89
CA GLY A 32 -20.45 5.96 6.43
C GLY A 32 -20.33 6.07 7.95
N PRO A 33 -19.74 5.05 8.63
CA PRO A 33 -19.53 5.07 10.08
C PRO A 33 -18.91 6.38 10.54
N PRO A 34 -19.26 6.91 11.73
CA PRO A 34 -18.60 8.06 12.30
C PRO A 34 -17.08 7.84 12.32
N GLY A 35 -16.29 8.76 11.75
CA GLY A 35 -14.83 8.64 11.63
C GLY A 35 -14.32 8.29 10.22
N MET A 36 -15.20 7.88 9.27
CA MET A 36 -14.83 7.71 7.85
C MET A 36 -15.32 8.87 6.96
N ARG A 37 -16.05 9.81 7.50
CA ARG A 37 -16.55 10.98 6.75
C ARG A 37 -15.38 11.90 6.41
N GLY A 38 -15.28 12.29 5.13
CA GLY A 38 -14.25 13.24 4.67
C GLY A 38 -12.89 12.62 4.35
N ARG A 39 -12.75 11.30 4.34
CA ARG A 39 -11.51 10.64 3.88
C ARG A 39 -11.31 10.91 2.40
N PRO A 40 -10.18 11.50 1.99
CA PRO A 40 -9.92 11.68 0.56
C PRO A 40 -9.86 10.31 -0.14
N VAL A 41 -10.49 10.21 -1.29
CA VAL A 41 -10.40 9.02 -2.13
C VAL A 41 -8.97 8.94 -2.66
N PRO A 42 -8.24 7.83 -2.43
CA PRO A 42 -6.87 7.70 -2.88
C PRO A 42 -6.77 7.74 -4.40
N GLU A 43 -5.68 8.31 -4.89
CA GLU A 43 -5.40 8.44 -6.32
C GLU A 43 -4.57 7.25 -6.81
N LEU A 44 -5.06 6.61 -7.89
CA LEU A 44 -4.28 5.62 -8.62
C LEU A 44 -3.29 6.35 -9.53
N GLN A 45 -2.02 6.01 -9.44
CA GLN A 45 -0.97 6.44 -10.34
C GLN A 45 -0.48 5.24 -11.14
N ILE A 46 -0.53 5.35 -12.46
CA ILE A 46 0.02 4.34 -13.37
C ILE A 46 1.22 4.99 -14.07
N ILE A 47 2.40 4.45 -13.80
CA ILE A 47 3.67 4.93 -14.35
C ILE A 47 4.08 3.98 -15.47
N ALA A 48 4.20 4.49 -16.69
CA ALA A 48 4.65 3.74 -17.85
C ALA A 48 6.19 3.53 -17.85
N PRO A 49 6.72 2.61 -18.67
CA PRO A 49 8.16 2.33 -18.74
C PRO A 49 9.08 3.55 -18.99
N ASP A 50 8.59 4.59 -19.66
CA ASP A 50 9.31 5.85 -19.89
C ASP A 50 9.17 6.88 -18.75
N GLY A 51 8.53 6.48 -17.63
CA GLY A 51 8.27 7.35 -16.49
C GLY A 51 7.04 8.25 -16.64
N SER A 52 6.36 8.24 -17.78
CA SER A 52 5.13 9.02 -17.99
C SER A 52 3.95 8.46 -17.21
N LYS A 53 3.01 9.32 -16.84
CA LYS A 53 1.76 8.89 -16.20
C LYS A 53 0.70 8.59 -17.27
N VAL A 54 0.06 7.45 -17.14
CA VAL A 54 -1.05 7.03 -18.01
C VAL A 54 -2.33 6.86 -17.20
N ALA A 55 -3.48 7.01 -17.87
CA ALA A 55 -4.79 6.88 -17.24
C ALA A 55 -5.28 5.43 -17.30
N ALA A 56 -6.00 5.01 -16.26
CA ALA A 56 -6.80 3.79 -16.32
C ALA A 56 -7.95 3.95 -17.30
N GLN A 57 -8.36 2.85 -17.92
CA GLN A 57 -9.48 2.78 -18.87
C GLN A 57 -10.57 1.84 -18.34
N ASN A 58 -11.79 1.97 -18.86
CA ASN A 58 -12.91 1.08 -18.57
C ASN A 58 -13.15 0.85 -17.07
N GLY A 59 -12.98 1.92 -16.26
CA GLY A 59 -13.12 1.84 -14.83
C GLY A 59 -14.57 1.60 -14.39
N ALA A 60 -14.79 0.62 -13.50
CA ALA A 60 -16.10 0.31 -12.93
C ALA A 60 -15.98 -0.03 -11.44
N ILE A 61 -17.02 0.31 -10.67
CA ILE A 61 -17.13 -0.01 -9.27
C ILE A 61 -18.22 -1.05 -9.09
N GLY A 62 -17.83 -2.27 -8.75
CA GLY A 62 -18.74 -3.36 -8.43
C GLY A 62 -19.06 -3.44 -6.95
N ARG A 63 -19.73 -4.53 -6.54
CA ARG A 63 -20.13 -4.75 -5.14
C ARG A 63 -18.94 -5.00 -4.22
N TYR A 64 -17.96 -5.76 -4.69
CA TYR A 64 -16.83 -6.24 -3.88
C TYR A 64 -15.47 -5.75 -4.38
N ARG A 65 -15.39 -5.26 -5.60
CA ARG A 65 -14.15 -4.76 -6.21
C ARG A 65 -14.41 -3.63 -7.18
N SER A 66 -13.43 -2.78 -7.35
CA SER A 66 -13.29 -1.89 -8.49
C SER A 66 -12.45 -2.58 -9.56
N THR A 67 -12.79 -2.38 -10.83
CA THR A 67 -12.07 -2.95 -11.97
C THR A 67 -11.66 -1.84 -12.92
N PHE A 68 -10.52 -2.00 -13.58
CA PHE A 68 -10.07 -1.08 -14.62
C PHE A 68 -9.03 -1.75 -15.51
N ASP A 69 -8.88 -1.21 -16.72
CA ASP A 69 -7.89 -1.66 -17.68
C ASP A 69 -6.68 -0.73 -17.69
N VAL A 70 -5.51 -1.30 -17.95
CA VAL A 70 -4.26 -0.57 -18.21
C VAL A 70 -3.78 -0.93 -19.60
N GLN A 71 -3.70 0.06 -20.49
CA GLN A 71 -3.19 -0.14 -21.84
C GLN A 71 -1.66 -0.23 -21.81
N LEU A 72 -1.10 -1.41 -22.03
CA LEU A 72 0.35 -1.66 -22.09
C LEU A 72 0.90 -1.33 -23.49
N SER A 73 0.90 -0.05 -23.87
CA SER A 73 1.32 0.41 -25.21
C SER A 73 2.82 0.45 -25.41
N GLN A 74 3.60 0.43 -24.33
CA GLN A 74 5.07 0.44 -24.34
C GLN A 74 5.61 -0.91 -23.88
N LYS A 75 6.78 -1.31 -24.38
CA LYS A 75 7.53 -2.44 -23.82
C LYS A 75 8.28 -1.99 -22.58
N GLY A 76 8.31 -2.83 -21.56
CA GLY A 76 8.92 -2.54 -20.27
C GLY A 76 7.94 -2.72 -19.10
N THR A 77 8.35 -2.27 -17.93
CA THR A 77 7.61 -2.45 -16.68
C THR A 77 6.78 -1.21 -16.35
N TYR A 78 5.49 -1.42 -16.12
CA TYR A 78 4.57 -0.44 -15.57
C TYR A 78 4.49 -0.62 -14.05
N LYS A 79 4.40 0.50 -13.33
CA LYS A 79 4.12 0.52 -11.89
C LYS A 79 2.76 1.16 -11.64
N LEU A 80 1.87 0.42 -11.01
CA LEU A 80 0.60 0.90 -10.51
C LEU A 80 0.75 1.17 -9.03
N ALA A 81 0.53 2.39 -8.59
CA ALA A 81 0.73 2.80 -7.21
C ALA A 81 -0.48 3.54 -6.66
N VAL A 82 -0.87 3.21 -5.44
CA VAL A 82 -1.84 3.95 -4.64
C VAL A 82 -1.14 4.40 -3.36
N ALA A 83 -0.98 5.71 -3.19
CA ALA A 83 -0.38 6.28 -2.00
C ALA A 83 -1.38 7.15 -1.25
N ASN A 84 -1.42 7.00 0.06
CA ASN A 84 -2.30 7.75 0.94
C ASN A 84 -1.53 8.21 2.18
N ASN A 85 -1.52 9.51 2.42
CA ASN A 85 -0.90 10.14 3.58
C ASN A 85 -1.96 10.88 4.38
N GLY A 86 -1.84 10.89 5.71
CA GLY A 86 -2.80 11.58 6.55
C GLY A 86 -2.42 11.56 8.03
N LEU A 87 -3.41 11.92 8.85
CA LEU A 87 -3.36 11.81 10.29
C LEU A 87 -4.42 10.82 10.77
N PHE A 88 -4.05 10.02 11.75
CA PHE A 88 -4.97 9.22 12.54
C PHE A 88 -4.98 9.77 13.96
N ALA A 89 -6.16 9.95 14.53
CA ALA A 89 -6.31 10.35 15.93
C ALA A 89 -7.24 9.38 16.67
N SER A 90 -6.93 9.15 17.95
CA SER A 90 -7.80 8.44 18.86
C SER A 90 -7.84 9.17 20.21
N TRP A 91 -9.03 9.21 20.81
CA TRP A 91 -9.26 9.84 22.11
C TRP A 91 -10.47 9.21 22.82
N LYS A 92 -10.78 9.66 24.01
CA LYS A 92 -12.03 9.35 24.71
C LYS A 92 -12.97 10.55 24.70
N GLU A 93 -14.24 10.30 24.45
CA GLU A 93 -15.32 11.26 24.57
C GLU A 93 -16.44 10.64 25.39
N ASN A 94 -16.73 11.23 26.55
CA ASN A 94 -17.67 10.67 27.54
C ASN A 94 -17.36 9.20 27.90
N GLY A 95 -16.07 8.88 28.07
CA GLY A 95 -15.61 7.53 28.38
C GLY A 95 -15.62 6.55 27.20
N GLN A 96 -16.14 6.93 26.04
CA GLN A 96 -16.20 6.10 24.84
C GLN A 96 -15.03 6.38 23.91
N PRO A 97 -14.40 5.31 23.32
CA PRO A 97 -13.31 5.50 22.37
C PRO A 97 -13.80 6.15 21.08
N ARG A 98 -13.10 7.19 20.64
CA ARG A 98 -13.29 7.85 19.36
C ARG A 98 -12.06 7.65 18.47
N ARG A 99 -12.29 7.57 17.20
CA ARG A 99 -11.25 7.47 16.16
C ARG A 99 -11.58 8.43 15.04
N TRP A 100 -10.55 9.04 14.49
CA TRP A 100 -10.66 9.95 13.36
C TRP A 100 -9.48 9.74 12.41
N MET A 101 -9.72 9.94 11.12
CA MET A 101 -8.69 9.95 10.07
C MET A 101 -8.99 11.08 9.10
N GLY A 102 -7.96 11.82 8.70
CA GLY A 102 -8.11 12.90 7.76
C GLY A 102 -6.79 13.61 7.44
N THR A 103 -6.90 14.80 6.88
CA THR A 103 -5.76 15.67 6.58
C THR A 103 -5.39 16.57 7.77
N ALA A 104 -4.20 17.17 7.75
CA ALA A 104 -3.80 18.13 8.78
C ALA A 104 -4.76 19.34 8.87
N GLU A 105 -5.35 19.73 7.73
CA GLU A 105 -6.32 20.84 7.69
C GLU A 105 -7.63 20.52 8.40
N SER A 106 -8.16 19.30 8.19
CA SER A 106 -9.40 18.86 8.82
C SER A 106 -9.20 18.50 10.29
N PHE A 107 -7.99 18.09 10.70
CA PHE A 107 -7.67 17.73 12.08
C PHE A 107 -8.04 18.85 13.07
N ALA A 108 -7.63 20.08 12.79
CA ALA A 108 -7.88 21.22 13.69
C ALA A 108 -9.37 21.57 13.85
N LYS A 109 -10.20 21.18 12.88
CA LYS A 109 -11.66 21.41 12.88
C LYS A 109 -12.42 20.29 13.57
N ASP A 110 -11.96 19.04 13.35
CA ASP A 110 -12.74 17.84 13.65
C ASP A 110 -12.34 17.20 14.99
N VAL A 111 -11.10 17.43 15.45
CA VAL A 111 -10.55 16.78 16.66
C VAL A 111 -10.42 17.81 17.79
N PRO A 112 -11.07 17.59 18.95
CA PRO A 112 -10.98 18.52 20.07
C PRO A 112 -9.55 18.63 20.61
N ALA A 113 -9.00 19.84 20.67
CA ALA A 113 -7.60 20.08 21.08
C ALA A 113 -7.26 19.60 22.50
N LYS A 114 -8.29 19.49 23.39
CA LYS A 114 -8.14 19.02 24.77
C LYS A 114 -8.86 17.69 25.01
N ALA A 115 -8.95 16.84 23.98
CA ALA A 115 -9.57 15.54 24.12
C ALA A 115 -8.81 14.63 25.09
N GLU A 116 -9.54 13.93 25.94
CA GLU A 116 -8.98 13.01 26.94
C GLU A 116 -8.22 11.86 26.26
N GLY A 117 -6.95 11.68 26.61
CA GLY A 117 -6.12 10.61 26.07
C GLY A 117 -5.85 10.74 24.56
N LEU A 118 -5.85 11.96 24.01
CA LEU A 118 -5.59 12.20 22.59
C LEU A 118 -4.23 11.64 22.18
N LYS A 119 -4.26 10.74 21.22
CA LYS A 119 -3.08 10.21 20.52
C LYS A 119 -3.22 10.54 19.05
N VAL A 120 -2.16 11.05 18.45
CA VAL A 120 -2.14 11.41 17.02
C VAL A 120 -0.95 10.74 16.37
N SER A 121 -1.22 10.01 15.29
CA SER A 121 -0.21 9.37 14.46
C SER A 121 -0.24 9.97 13.05
N GLN A 122 0.91 10.24 12.49
CA GLN A 122 1.06 10.49 11.05
C GLN A 122 1.04 9.15 10.34
N THR A 123 0.20 9.00 9.32
CA THR A 123 0.08 7.76 8.55
C THR A 123 0.56 7.97 7.12
N SER A 124 1.28 7.00 6.59
CA SER A 124 1.63 6.92 5.17
C SER A 124 1.50 5.46 4.71
N ASN A 125 0.63 5.21 3.74
CA ASN A 125 0.40 3.87 3.21
C ASN A 125 0.64 3.92 1.70
N ARG A 126 1.35 2.93 1.19
CA ARG A 126 1.61 2.76 -0.24
C ARG A 126 1.31 1.32 -0.64
N MET A 127 0.60 1.15 -1.75
CA MET A 127 0.38 -0.16 -2.38
C MET A 127 0.88 -0.10 -3.80
N GLU A 128 1.59 -1.13 -4.25
CA GLU A 128 2.14 -1.19 -5.60
C GLU A 128 1.89 -2.56 -6.25
N VAL A 129 1.71 -2.52 -7.57
CA VAL A 129 1.67 -3.70 -8.44
C VAL A 129 2.51 -3.39 -9.67
N PHE A 130 3.24 -4.39 -10.16
CA PHE A 130 4.13 -4.27 -11.29
C PHE A 130 3.67 -5.18 -12.42
N VAL A 131 3.64 -4.64 -13.64
CA VAL A 131 3.24 -5.38 -14.84
C VAL A 131 4.25 -5.11 -15.94
N THR A 132 4.80 -6.17 -16.53
CA THR A 132 5.79 -6.05 -17.61
C THR A 132 5.20 -6.51 -18.94
N SER A 133 5.40 -5.69 -19.98
CA SER A 133 5.13 -6.04 -21.38
C SER A 133 6.44 -6.26 -22.12
N GLY A 134 6.74 -7.49 -22.50
CA GLY A 134 8.04 -7.85 -23.09
C GLY A 134 9.15 -7.99 -22.04
N ALA A 135 10.30 -7.36 -22.25
CA ALA A 135 11.41 -7.43 -21.30
C ALA A 135 11.21 -6.44 -20.13
N PRO A 136 11.61 -6.81 -18.89
CA PRO A 136 11.60 -5.93 -17.74
C PRO A 136 12.43 -4.66 -17.95
N SER A 137 11.97 -3.54 -17.36
CA SER A 137 12.69 -2.27 -17.30
C SER A 137 12.58 -1.63 -15.91
N THR A 138 13.47 -0.70 -15.58
CA THR A 138 13.60 -0.18 -14.21
C THR A 138 13.19 1.29 -14.02
N ASP A 139 12.97 2.04 -15.10
CA ASP A 139 12.74 3.49 -15.01
C ASP A 139 11.48 3.84 -14.21
N ALA A 140 10.38 3.09 -14.43
CA ALA A 140 9.13 3.24 -13.67
C ALA A 140 9.26 2.85 -12.19
N LEU A 141 10.30 2.10 -11.81
CA LEU A 141 10.51 1.60 -10.45
C LEU A 141 11.20 2.62 -9.53
N SER A 142 11.60 3.78 -10.07
CA SER A 142 12.26 4.83 -9.31
C SER A 142 11.42 5.26 -8.10
N PRO A 143 12.01 5.34 -6.88
CA PRO A 143 11.33 5.83 -5.70
C PRO A 143 10.89 7.29 -5.84
N THR A 144 9.78 7.66 -5.22
CA THR A 144 9.27 9.03 -5.20
C THR A 144 9.88 9.89 -4.10
N GLY A 145 10.52 9.26 -3.12
CA GLY A 145 11.09 9.92 -1.94
C GLY A 145 10.03 10.29 -0.89
N GLN A 146 8.86 9.66 -0.91
CA GLN A 146 7.76 9.94 0.01
C GLN A 146 7.20 8.66 0.64
N GLY A 147 7.16 8.64 1.97
CA GLY A 147 6.64 7.50 2.71
C GLY A 147 7.59 6.31 2.73
N LEU A 148 7.05 5.14 3.05
CA LEU A 148 7.77 3.88 2.96
C LEU A 148 7.66 3.35 1.53
N GLU A 149 8.80 3.08 0.90
CA GLU A 149 8.91 2.67 -0.49
C GLU A 149 9.86 1.48 -0.64
N LEU A 150 9.55 0.60 -1.57
CA LEU A 150 10.44 -0.48 -2.00
C LEU A 150 11.29 0.00 -3.19
N LYS A 151 12.60 -0.10 -3.06
CA LYS A 151 13.57 0.01 -4.14
C LYS A 151 14.05 -1.40 -4.49
N PRO A 152 13.65 -1.98 -5.62
CA PRO A 152 14.05 -3.33 -5.98
C PRO A 152 15.54 -3.37 -6.36
N VAL A 153 16.24 -4.41 -5.90
CA VAL A 153 17.54 -4.85 -6.42
C VAL A 153 17.28 -5.98 -7.40
N THR A 154 16.52 -7.00 -6.97
CA THR A 154 15.91 -7.98 -7.89
C THR A 154 14.64 -7.38 -8.47
N HIS A 155 14.45 -7.48 -9.79
CA HIS A 155 13.27 -6.92 -10.45
C HIS A 155 11.97 -7.62 -9.97
N PRO A 156 10.89 -6.87 -9.63
CA PRO A 156 9.67 -7.46 -9.04
C PRO A 156 8.86 -8.38 -9.97
N ASN A 157 9.15 -8.39 -11.27
CA ASN A 157 8.60 -9.36 -12.22
C ASN A 157 9.66 -10.38 -12.73
N ASP A 158 10.75 -10.56 -11.97
CA ASP A 158 11.82 -11.51 -12.26
C ASP A 158 12.15 -12.29 -10.98
N LEU A 159 11.09 -12.87 -10.40
CA LEU A 159 11.14 -13.63 -9.15
C LEU A 159 10.88 -15.10 -9.48
N PHE A 160 11.73 -16.00 -8.97
CA PHE A 160 11.63 -17.44 -9.22
C PHE A 160 11.60 -18.23 -7.91
N ALA A 161 10.83 -19.32 -7.94
CA ALA A 161 10.76 -20.26 -6.82
C ALA A 161 12.15 -20.89 -6.55
N GLY A 162 12.53 -20.97 -5.27
CA GLY A 162 13.83 -21.45 -4.84
C GLY A 162 14.94 -20.39 -4.86
N GLU A 163 14.72 -19.23 -5.47
CA GLU A 163 15.71 -18.16 -5.55
C GLU A 163 15.46 -17.06 -4.51
N ALA A 164 16.54 -16.39 -4.12
CA ALA A 164 16.48 -15.23 -3.23
C ALA A 164 16.35 -13.95 -4.05
N ALA A 165 15.43 -13.08 -3.65
CA ALA A 165 15.27 -11.74 -4.17
C ALA A 165 15.71 -10.69 -3.14
N GLU A 166 16.42 -9.66 -3.59
CA GLU A 166 16.90 -8.58 -2.75
C GLU A 166 16.13 -7.28 -2.99
N PHE A 167 15.78 -6.61 -1.90
CA PHE A 167 15.08 -5.33 -1.90
C PHE A 167 15.72 -4.36 -0.90
N VAL A 168 15.52 -3.06 -1.12
CA VAL A 168 15.88 -2.01 -0.16
C VAL A 168 14.62 -1.22 0.17
N PHE A 169 14.30 -1.11 1.46
CA PHE A 169 13.23 -0.23 1.90
C PHE A 169 13.77 1.15 2.24
N LEU A 170 13.06 2.17 1.75
CA LEU A 170 13.36 3.57 1.95
C LEU A 170 12.22 4.25 2.72
N LEU A 171 12.56 5.10 3.68
CA LEU A 171 11.62 6.04 4.30
C LEU A 171 12.02 7.46 3.87
N ASP A 172 11.12 8.12 3.15
CA ASP A 172 11.36 9.45 2.58
C ASP A 172 12.68 9.52 1.76
N GLY A 173 12.90 8.50 0.93
CA GLY A 173 14.06 8.38 0.05
C GLY A 173 15.37 7.93 0.70
N LYS A 174 15.37 7.64 2.00
CA LYS A 174 16.57 7.17 2.72
C LYS A 174 16.40 5.72 3.18
N PRO A 175 17.44 4.88 3.06
CA PRO A 175 17.41 3.52 3.58
C PRO A 175 16.98 3.48 5.05
N VAL A 176 16.12 2.54 5.39
CA VAL A 176 15.56 2.43 6.74
C VAL A 176 15.69 1.01 7.29
N ALA A 177 16.31 0.92 8.46
CA ALA A 177 16.45 -0.32 9.21
C ALA A 177 15.18 -0.66 9.98
N ASP A 178 15.14 -1.92 10.41
CA ASP A 178 14.14 -2.43 11.34
C ASP A 178 12.68 -2.40 10.82
N VAL A 179 12.48 -2.33 9.51
CA VAL A 179 11.17 -2.50 8.87
C VAL A 179 10.77 -3.97 9.00
N GLU A 180 9.63 -4.23 9.61
CA GLU A 180 9.05 -5.58 9.70
C GLU A 180 8.35 -5.92 8.38
N ILE A 181 8.66 -7.10 7.83
CA ILE A 181 8.16 -7.55 6.55
C ILE A 181 7.48 -8.90 6.74
N SER A 182 6.26 -8.98 6.24
CA SER A 182 5.45 -10.20 6.15
C SER A 182 5.20 -10.51 4.69
N VAL A 183 5.48 -11.74 4.27
CA VAL A 183 5.19 -12.23 2.92
C VAL A 183 4.34 -13.48 3.02
N ILE A 184 3.17 -13.44 2.37
CA ILE A 184 2.17 -14.50 2.49
C ILE A 184 1.83 -15.01 1.09
N PRO A 185 2.00 -16.32 0.82
CA PRO A 185 1.61 -16.93 -0.45
C PRO A 185 0.08 -16.94 -0.60
N GLY A 186 -0.41 -16.80 -1.83
CA GLY A 186 -1.82 -16.95 -2.18
C GLY A 186 -2.35 -18.35 -1.89
N GLY A 187 -3.67 -18.55 -2.04
CA GLY A 187 -4.30 -19.85 -1.80
C GLY A 187 -4.43 -20.22 -0.31
N ASN A 188 -4.39 -19.26 0.59
CA ASN A 188 -4.48 -19.45 2.05
C ASN A 188 -5.73 -20.23 2.50
N ARG A 189 -6.85 -20.16 1.76
CA ARG A 189 -8.08 -20.95 2.05
C ARG A 189 -7.93 -22.45 1.84
N TYR A 190 -6.90 -22.87 1.15
CA TYR A 190 -6.64 -24.29 0.83
C TYR A 190 -5.50 -24.87 1.68
N ARG A 191 -5.07 -24.15 2.72
CA ARG A 191 -3.98 -24.55 3.62
C ARG A 191 -4.41 -24.36 5.07
N ASP A 192 -3.93 -25.24 5.92
CA ASP A 192 -4.15 -25.17 7.38
C ASP A 192 -3.25 -24.08 8.03
N GLU A 193 -2.12 -23.77 7.39
CA GLU A 193 -1.17 -22.76 7.86
C GLU A 193 -1.06 -21.61 6.87
N LEU A 194 -0.81 -20.39 7.36
CA LEU A 194 -0.68 -19.19 6.54
C LEU A 194 0.53 -19.24 5.61
N GLY A 195 1.59 -19.95 5.99
CA GLY A 195 2.84 -20.01 5.24
C GLY A 195 3.58 -18.67 5.21
N GLU A 196 3.42 -17.85 6.25
CA GLU A 196 4.00 -16.52 6.35
C GLU A 196 5.53 -16.58 6.47
N ILE A 197 6.21 -15.80 5.64
CA ILE A 197 7.64 -15.54 5.72
C ILE A 197 7.82 -14.20 6.42
N LYS A 198 8.53 -14.20 7.54
CA LYS A 198 8.88 -12.98 8.28
C LYS A 198 10.32 -12.60 8.02
N ALA A 199 10.55 -11.34 7.73
CA ALA A 199 11.86 -10.77 7.53
C ALA A 199 11.94 -9.37 8.13
N LYS A 200 13.14 -8.82 8.20
CA LYS A 200 13.39 -7.48 8.72
C LYS A 200 14.54 -6.85 7.95
N THR A 201 14.45 -5.55 7.66
CA THR A 201 15.55 -4.84 7.01
C THR A 201 16.76 -4.69 7.94
N ASP A 202 17.94 -4.79 7.35
CA ASP A 202 19.21 -4.51 8.01
C ASP A 202 19.45 -2.99 8.16
N LYS A 203 20.64 -2.62 8.69
CA LYS A 203 21.05 -1.22 8.89
C LYS A 203 21.10 -0.37 7.60
N ASP A 204 21.21 -1.00 6.44
CA ASP A 204 21.26 -0.38 5.12
C ASP A 204 19.89 -0.44 4.41
N GLY A 205 18.82 -0.83 5.13
CA GLY A 205 17.47 -0.98 4.62
C GLY A 205 17.28 -2.20 3.73
N LYS A 206 18.25 -3.11 3.65
CA LYS A 206 18.22 -4.28 2.79
C LYS A 206 17.49 -5.44 3.43
N VAL A 207 16.82 -6.22 2.59
CA VAL A 207 16.20 -7.50 2.94
C VAL A 207 16.36 -8.48 1.78
N SER A 208 16.56 -9.76 2.11
CA SER A 208 16.55 -10.88 1.16
C SER A 208 15.41 -11.83 1.51
N ILE A 209 14.63 -12.22 0.50
CA ILE A 209 13.48 -13.12 0.64
C ILE A 209 13.64 -14.26 -0.34
N THR A 210 13.60 -15.50 0.18
CA THR A 210 13.60 -16.71 -0.67
C THR A 210 12.15 -17.18 -0.85
N TRP A 211 11.77 -17.42 -2.09
CA TRP A 211 10.41 -17.82 -2.46
C TRP A 211 10.29 -19.34 -2.46
N PRO A 212 9.48 -19.96 -1.59
CA PRO A 212 9.41 -21.42 -1.51
C PRO A 212 8.75 -22.06 -2.74
N GLU A 213 7.77 -21.40 -3.34
CA GLU A 213 6.94 -21.96 -4.43
C GLU A 213 6.59 -20.86 -5.46
N ALA A 214 6.25 -21.28 -6.67
CA ALA A 214 5.68 -20.38 -7.67
C ALA A 214 4.24 -20.00 -7.32
N GLY A 215 3.83 -18.77 -7.64
CA GLY A 215 2.47 -18.30 -7.40
C GLY A 215 2.41 -16.82 -7.02
N MET A 216 1.21 -16.40 -6.60
CA MET A 216 0.97 -15.04 -6.15
C MET A 216 1.35 -14.89 -4.68
N TYR A 217 1.97 -13.77 -4.34
CA TYR A 217 2.35 -13.41 -2.98
C TYR A 217 1.87 -12.01 -2.63
N TRP A 218 1.46 -11.85 -1.37
CA TRP A 218 1.26 -10.56 -0.73
C TRP A 218 2.48 -10.24 0.12
N MET A 219 3.09 -9.10 -0.12
CA MET A 219 4.15 -8.55 0.72
C MET A 219 3.62 -7.34 1.45
N GLU A 220 3.83 -7.27 2.74
CA GLU A 220 3.58 -6.10 3.57
C GLU A 220 4.82 -5.74 4.36
N ALA A 221 5.13 -4.45 4.42
CA ALA A 221 6.22 -3.90 5.21
C ALA A 221 5.67 -2.78 6.09
N GLU A 222 5.95 -2.83 7.38
CA GLU A 222 5.45 -1.89 8.37
C GLU A 222 6.58 -1.28 9.20
N LEU A 223 6.41 -0.01 9.51
CA LEU A 223 7.32 0.73 10.38
C LEU A 223 6.53 1.70 11.26
N THR A 224 6.77 1.63 12.56
CA THR A 224 6.35 2.66 13.52
C THR A 224 7.59 3.35 14.07
N THR A 225 7.63 4.68 14.00
CA THR A 225 8.77 5.49 14.45
C THR A 225 8.33 6.84 15.00
N ASP A 226 9.12 7.43 15.88
CA ASP A 226 8.97 8.81 16.36
C ASP A 226 9.85 9.80 15.57
N LYS A 227 10.68 9.30 14.63
CA LYS A 227 11.58 10.12 13.82
C LYS A 227 10.85 10.77 12.64
N GLY A 228 11.17 12.02 12.35
CA GLY A 228 10.60 12.76 11.22
C GLY A 228 9.11 13.06 11.34
N VAL A 229 8.58 13.10 12.56
CA VAL A 229 7.17 13.33 12.85
C VAL A 229 6.89 14.83 12.94
N SER A 230 5.81 15.30 12.29
CA SER A 230 5.36 16.68 12.37
C SER A 230 4.16 16.80 13.32
N LYS A 231 4.15 17.88 14.15
CA LYS A 231 2.99 18.18 15.00
C LYS A 231 1.71 18.31 14.17
N PRO A 232 0.56 17.83 14.67
CA PRO A 232 0.27 17.39 16.05
C PRO A 232 0.60 15.92 16.35
N ALA A 233 1.09 15.15 15.39
CA ALA A 233 1.43 13.75 15.61
C ALA A 233 2.64 13.61 16.55
N THR A 234 2.69 12.48 17.27
CA THR A 234 3.79 12.08 18.17
C THR A 234 4.49 10.82 17.68
N GLU A 235 3.91 10.13 16.73
CA GLU A 235 4.48 8.96 16.06
C GLU A 235 4.10 8.95 14.59
N ARG A 236 4.82 8.20 13.81
CA ARG A 236 4.53 7.93 12.40
C ARG A 236 4.36 6.43 12.20
N ARG A 237 3.32 6.05 11.49
CA ARG A 237 3.08 4.69 11.01
C ARG A 237 3.14 4.70 9.50
N ALA A 238 4.11 3.98 8.96
CA ALA A 238 4.31 3.85 7.54
C ALA A 238 4.12 2.38 7.14
N SER A 239 3.35 2.14 6.07
CA SER A 239 3.21 0.81 5.50
C SER A 239 3.41 0.85 3.98
N TYR A 240 3.95 -0.24 3.49
CA TYR A 240 4.08 -0.56 2.07
C TYR A 240 3.50 -1.94 1.84
N SER A 241 2.76 -2.12 0.75
CA SER A 241 2.32 -3.45 0.33
C SER A 241 2.46 -3.63 -1.17
N ALA A 242 2.73 -4.86 -1.59
CA ALA A 242 2.78 -5.24 -2.99
C ALA A 242 2.16 -6.61 -3.22
N THR A 243 1.55 -6.78 -4.38
CA THR A 243 1.21 -8.09 -4.92
C THR A 243 2.29 -8.47 -5.92
N LEU A 244 2.92 -9.62 -5.71
CA LEU A 244 4.04 -10.12 -6.50
C LEU A 244 3.68 -11.48 -7.10
N GLU A 245 4.19 -11.77 -8.28
CA GLU A 245 4.10 -13.08 -8.91
C GLU A 245 5.50 -13.71 -8.94
N VAL A 246 5.59 -14.93 -8.43
CA VAL A 246 6.80 -15.75 -8.44
C VAL A 246 6.63 -16.82 -9.48
N LEU A 247 7.58 -16.92 -10.40
CA LEU A 247 7.57 -17.85 -11.50
C LEU A 247 8.15 -19.21 -11.10
N ALA A 248 7.77 -20.26 -11.84
CA ALA A 248 8.47 -21.54 -11.76
C ALA A 248 9.89 -21.41 -12.36
N PRO A 249 10.86 -22.18 -11.87
CA PRO A 249 12.23 -22.19 -12.41
C PRO A 249 12.31 -22.56 -13.87
#